data_9c99bdd3b35b7c9ffd469bb912844f44
#
_entry.id   9c99bdd3b35b7c9ffd469bb912844f44
#
_cell.length_a   1.000
_cell.length_b   1.000
_cell.length_c   1.000
_cell.angle_alpha   90.00
_cell.angle_beta   90.00
_cell.angle_gamma   90.00
#
_symmetry.space_group_name_H-M   'P 1'
#
loop_
_entity.id
_entity.type
_entity.pdbx_description
1 polymer ?
#
loop_
_entity_poly.entity_id
_entity_poly.type
_entity_poly.pdbx_seq_one_letter_code
_entity_poly.pdbx_strand_id
1 'polypeptide(L)'
;MHNKQFEFLKSSYHLSSDIQEIIGFINDELPPAAPVAELLFKAKIIVTELLTNSLKHAGVNSTIINVKISEHDLSIIKIDFGNPLSLIQKNYPVNTKIPISNDILHTLYAILDSGKNIHFFCDEINMEDILAVENIVEHFGLLIITKAADKFTYHYNEQTKENLFEITIKF
;
A
#
# COMPACT_ATOMS: atom_id res chain seq x y z
N MET A 1 -10.22 5.68 -19.57
CA MET A 1 -9.82 5.81 -18.14
C MET A 1 -11.05 5.56 -17.29
N HIS A 2 -11.02 4.55 -16.41
CA HIS A 2 -12.11 4.16 -15.52
C HIS A 2 -11.72 4.48 -14.09
N ASN A 3 -12.68 4.92 -13.28
CA ASN A 3 -12.44 5.28 -11.88
C ASN A 3 -13.66 4.90 -11.04
N LYS A 4 -13.43 4.25 -9.89
CA LYS A 4 -14.48 3.95 -8.91
C LYS A 4 -13.95 4.10 -7.50
N GLN A 5 -14.77 4.70 -6.63
CA GLN A 5 -14.54 4.80 -5.20
C GLN A 5 -15.39 3.78 -4.45
N PHE A 6 -14.76 3.11 -3.50
CA PHE A 6 -15.37 2.19 -2.54
C PHE A 6 -15.16 2.76 -1.14
N GLU A 7 -16.19 2.72 -0.31
CA GLU A 7 -16.11 3.15 1.09
C GLU A 7 -16.57 2.00 2.00
N PHE A 8 -15.73 1.66 2.96
CA PHE A 8 -15.93 0.55 3.89
C PHE A 8 -16.01 1.08 5.31
N LEU A 9 -17.17 0.93 5.95
CA LEU A 9 -17.36 1.30 7.35
C LEU A 9 -16.93 0.17 8.28
N LYS A 10 -16.21 0.47 9.34
CA LYS A 10 -15.71 -0.54 10.30
C LYS A 10 -16.81 -1.41 10.88
N SER A 11 -17.99 -0.86 11.10
CA SER A 11 -19.15 -1.57 11.68
C SER A 11 -19.77 -2.61 10.73
N SER A 12 -19.51 -2.52 9.43
CA SER A 12 -20.07 -3.39 8.39
C SER A 12 -19.02 -4.08 7.53
N TYR A 13 -17.82 -4.25 8.06
CA TYR A 13 -16.70 -4.83 7.32
C TYR A 13 -16.94 -6.32 7.03
N HIS A 14 -16.97 -6.67 5.75
CA HIS A 14 -17.04 -8.04 5.25
C HIS A 14 -15.88 -8.28 4.29
N LEU A 15 -14.66 -8.42 4.83
CA LEU A 15 -13.40 -8.42 4.10
C LEU A 15 -13.42 -9.21 2.78
N SER A 16 -14.03 -10.40 2.79
CA SER A 16 -14.09 -11.25 1.58
C SER A 16 -14.96 -10.66 0.47
N SER A 17 -16.16 -10.15 0.80
CA SER A 17 -17.06 -9.53 -0.18
C SER A 17 -16.52 -8.17 -0.64
N ASP A 18 -15.91 -7.41 0.26
CA ASP A 18 -15.34 -6.10 -0.04
C ASP A 18 -14.17 -6.23 -1.04
N ILE A 19 -13.31 -7.23 -0.84
CA ILE A 19 -12.25 -7.57 -1.81
C ILE A 19 -12.86 -8.02 -3.15
N GLN A 20 -13.87 -8.90 -3.12
CA GLN A 20 -14.51 -9.39 -4.34
C GLN A 20 -15.14 -8.27 -5.15
N GLU A 21 -15.77 -7.28 -4.51
CA GLU A 21 -16.36 -6.12 -5.19
C GLU A 21 -15.29 -5.29 -5.92
N ILE A 22 -14.17 -5.00 -5.26
CA ILE A 22 -13.06 -4.25 -5.87
C ILE A 22 -12.46 -5.04 -7.04
N ILE A 23 -12.16 -6.33 -6.84
CA ILE A 23 -11.55 -7.17 -7.88
C ILE A 23 -12.50 -7.39 -9.06
N GLY A 24 -13.81 -7.53 -8.82
CA GLY A 24 -14.82 -7.58 -9.86
C GLY A 24 -14.80 -6.33 -10.74
N PHE A 25 -14.81 -5.14 -10.14
CA PHE A 25 -14.67 -3.88 -10.87
C PHE A 25 -13.39 -3.83 -11.71
N ILE A 26 -12.23 -4.20 -11.13
CA ILE A 26 -10.97 -4.22 -11.87
C ILE A 26 -11.07 -5.16 -13.07
N ASN A 27 -11.56 -6.38 -12.88
CA ASN A 27 -11.72 -7.36 -13.97
C ASN A 27 -12.59 -6.85 -15.12
N ASP A 28 -13.68 -6.18 -14.80
CA ASP A 28 -14.66 -5.72 -15.79
C ASP A 28 -14.16 -4.51 -16.61
N GLU A 29 -13.23 -3.73 -16.03
CA GLU A 29 -12.76 -2.47 -16.62
C GLU A 29 -11.33 -2.53 -17.20
N LEU A 30 -10.63 -3.68 -17.04
CA LEU A 30 -9.30 -3.84 -17.64
C LEU A 30 -9.37 -3.83 -19.18
N PRO A 31 -8.42 -3.15 -19.86
CA PRO A 31 -8.36 -3.16 -21.31
C PRO A 31 -8.08 -4.58 -21.85
N PRO A 32 -8.58 -4.93 -23.05
CA PRO A 32 -8.44 -6.29 -23.61
C PRO A 32 -7.00 -6.78 -23.77
N ALA A 33 -6.03 -5.85 -23.91
CA ALA A 33 -4.62 -6.18 -24.08
C ALA A 33 -3.89 -6.41 -22.74
N ALA A 34 -4.55 -6.16 -21.59
CA ALA A 34 -3.91 -6.27 -20.28
C ALA A 34 -3.64 -7.74 -19.89
N PRO A 35 -2.59 -8.05 -19.14
CA PRO A 35 -2.32 -9.36 -18.59
C PRO A 35 -3.25 -9.63 -17.38
N VAL A 36 -4.53 -9.87 -17.65
CA VAL A 36 -5.63 -9.90 -16.66
C VAL A 36 -5.32 -10.76 -15.45
N ALA A 37 -4.87 -12.01 -15.65
CA ALA A 37 -4.64 -12.94 -14.54
C ALA A 37 -3.57 -12.44 -13.56
N GLU A 38 -2.47 -11.89 -14.08
CA GLU A 38 -1.38 -11.32 -13.27
C GLU A 38 -1.85 -10.08 -12.51
N LEU A 39 -2.55 -9.17 -13.20
CA LEU A 39 -3.04 -7.92 -12.60
C LEU A 39 -4.06 -8.19 -11.50
N LEU A 40 -5.03 -9.10 -11.72
CA LEU A 40 -6.00 -9.47 -10.70
C LEU A 40 -5.34 -10.13 -9.50
N PHE A 41 -4.30 -10.96 -9.71
CA PHE A 41 -3.55 -11.57 -8.61
C PHE A 41 -2.83 -10.51 -7.78
N LYS A 42 -2.06 -9.59 -8.42
CA LYS A 42 -1.37 -8.48 -7.75
C LYS A 42 -2.36 -7.56 -7.03
N ALA A 43 -3.44 -7.14 -7.71
CA ALA A 43 -4.46 -6.29 -7.13
C ALA A 43 -5.13 -6.92 -5.90
N LYS A 44 -5.46 -8.22 -5.98
CA LYS A 44 -6.06 -8.96 -4.86
C LYS A 44 -5.14 -8.98 -3.64
N ILE A 45 -3.85 -9.23 -3.83
CA ILE A 45 -2.86 -9.20 -2.73
C ILE A 45 -2.82 -7.79 -2.11
N ILE A 46 -2.67 -6.74 -2.93
CA ILE A 46 -2.57 -5.36 -2.48
C ILE A 46 -3.83 -4.95 -1.71
N VAL A 47 -5.01 -5.16 -2.28
CA VAL A 47 -6.29 -4.82 -1.64
C VAL A 47 -6.47 -5.57 -0.32
N THR A 48 -6.11 -6.86 -0.28
CA THR A 48 -6.19 -7.66 0.95
C THR A 48 -5.33 -7.07 2.06
N GLU A 49 -4.08 -6.72 1.76
CA GLU A 49 -3.17 -6.13 2.76
C GLU A 49 -3.64 -4.74 3.21
N LEU A 50 -4.08 -3.89 2.27
CA LEU A 50 -4.58 -2.55 2.59
C LEU A 50 -5.80 -2.60 3.51
N LEU A 51 -6.78 -3.46 3.23
CA LEU A 51 -8.00 -3.61 4.03
C LEU A 51 -7.72 -4.30 5.38
N THR A 52 -6.86 -5.33 5.39
CA THR A 52 -6.45 -6.01 6.63
C THR A 52 -5.72 -5.05 7.57
N ASN A 53 -4.84 -4.19 7.04
CA ASN A 53 -4.14 -3.18 7.82
C ASN A 53 -5.12 -2.15 8.42
N SER A 54 -6.17 -1.76 7.69
CA SER A 54 -7.21 -0.88 8.22
C SER A 54 -7.98 -1.51 9.39
N LEU A 55 -8.20 -2.82 9.37
CA LEU A 55 -8.85 -3.54 10.47
C LEU A 55 -7.95 -3.65 11.72
N LYS A 56 -6.66 -3.93 11.52
CA LYS A 56 -5.69 -4.16 12.61
C LYS A 56 -5.31 -2.87 13.34
N HIS A 57 -5.07 -1.80 12.59
CA HIS A 57 -4.59 -0.52 13.13
C HIS A 57 -5.77 0.40 13.48
N ALA A 58 -6.55 -0.04 14.46
CA ALA A 58 -7.81 0.56 14.86
C ALA A 58 -7.68 2.02 15.35
N GLY A 59 -8.44 2.84 14.84
CA GLY A 59 -8.66 4.28 14.98
C GLY A 59 -9.47 4.77 13.80
N VAL A 60 -9.63 3.89 12.81
CA VAL A 60 -10.28 4.19 11.53
C VAL A 60 -11.75 3.78 11.61
N ASN A 61 -12.66 4.73 11.43
CA ASN A 61 -14.09 4.44 11.36
C ASN A 61 -14.53 4.04 9.94
N SER A 62 -13.82 4.53 8.93
CA SER A 62 -14.03 4.17 7.51
C SER A 62 -12.70 4.13 6.76
N THR A 63 -12.66 3.34 5.71
CA THR A 63 -11.55 3.26 4.75
C THR A 63 -12.10 3.48 3.36
N ILE A 64 -11.45 4.35 2.59
CA ILE A 64 -11.79 4.64 1.20
C ILE A 64 -10.73 3.99 0.31
N ILE A 65 -11.18 3.23 -0.70
CA ILE A 65 -10.32 2.72 -1.77
C ILE A 65 -10.78 3.35 -3.08
N ASN A 66 -9.90 4.10 -3.73
CA ASN A 66 -10.10 4.60 -5.08
C ASN A 66 -9.30 3.74 -6.06
N VAL A 67 -9.98 3.18 -7.05
CA VAL A 67 -9.36 2.41 -8.13
C VAL A 67 -9.43 3.23 -9.41
N LYS A 68 -8.28 3.40 -10.07
CA LYS A 68 -8.18 4.07 -11.38
C LYS A 68 -7.48 3.15 -12.35
N ILE A 69 -8.07 2.97 -13.54
CA ILE A 69 -7.54 2.11 -14.60
C ILE A 69 -7.32 2.96 -15.85
N SER A 70 -6.10 2.97 -16.36
CA SER A 70 -5.73 3.58 -17.62
C SER A 70 -5.42 2.52 -18.68
N GLU A 71 -4.84 2.91 -19.81
CA GLU A 71 -4.39 1.97 -20.85
C GLU A 71 -3.13 1.19 -20.44
N HIS A 72 -2.35 1.70 -19.47
CA HIS A 72 -1.01 1.19 -19.15
C HIS A 72 -0.77 1.01 -17.64
N ASP A 73 -1.73 1.38 -16.81
CA ASP A 73 -1.57 1.28 -15.36
C ASP A 73 -2.90 1.08 -14.62
N LEU A 74 -2.79 0.39 -13.50
CA LEU A 74 -3.80 0.26 -12.46
C LEU A 74 -3.28 0.96 -11.21
N SER A 75 -4.00 2.00 -10.76
CA SER A 75 -3.71 2.72 -9.51
C SER A 75 -4.74 2.38 -8.45
N ILE A 76 -4.28 1.99 -7.27
CA ILE A 76 -5.09 1.72 -6.08
C ILE A 76 -4.66 2.73 -5.01
N ILE A 77 -5.59 3.58 -4.59
CA ILE A 77 -5.34 4.62 -3.59
C ILE A 77 -6.22 4.32 -2.37
N LYS A 78 -5.57 4.09 -1.22
CA LYS A 78 -6.27 3.97 0.06
C LYS A 78 -6.17 5.27 0.83
N ILE A 79 -7.30 5.69 1.39
CA ILE A 79 -7.39 6.84 2.30
C ILE A 79 -8.04 6.37 3.61
N ASP A 80 -7.42 6.69 4.73
CA ASP A 80 -8.01 6.54 6.06
C ASP A 80 -7.59 7.71 6.99
N PHE A 81 -8.25 7.82 8.14
CA PHE A 81 -8.04 8.88 9.14
C PHE A 81 -7.47 8.32 10.45
N GLY A 82 -6.67 7.27 10.35
CA GLY A 82 -6.01 6.65 11.49
C GLY A 82 -4.73 7.36 11.94
N ASN A 83 -4.00 6.73 12.85
CA ASN A 83 -2.68 7.22 13.23
C ASN A 83 -1.70 7.12 12.05
N PRO A 84 -0.79 8.10 11.89
CA PRO A 84 0.23 8.02 10.85
C PRO A 84 1.18 6.85 11.09
N LEU A 85 1.84 6.40 10.01
CA LEU A 85 2.93 5.43 10.13
C LEU A 85 4.00 5.97 11.09
N SER A 86 4.51 5.10 11.96
CA SER A 86 5.54 5.43 12.96
C SER A 86 6.81 6.03 12.35
N LEU A 87 7.06 5.78 11.07
CA LEU A 87 8.17 6.37 10.30
C LEU A 87 8.13 7.89 10.23
N ILE A 88 6.93 8.50 10.17
CA ILE A 88 6.79 9.97 10.14
C ILE A 88 7.14 10.60 11.49
N GLN A 89 6.89 9.88 12.59
CA GLN A 89 7.15 10.38 13.94
C GLN A 89 8.64 10.45 14.28
N LYS A 90 9.48 9.69 13.56
CA LYS A 90 10.93 9.71 13.69
C LYS A 90 11.48 10.71 12.69
N ASN A 91 12.12 11.78 13.14
CA ASN A 91 12.74 12.81 12.31
C ASN A 91 13.94 12.25 11.52
N TYR A 92 13.68 11.43 10.51
CA TYR A 92 14.71 10.96 9.61
C TYR A 92 15.13 12.06 8.63
N PRO A 93 16.42 12.18 8.30
CA PRO A 93 16.84 13.10 7.25
C PRO A 93 16.21 12.75 5.89
N VAL A 94 15.89 13.77 5.11
CA VAL A 94 15.41 13.61 3.73
C VAL A 94 16.40 12.79 2.90
N ASN A 95 15.90 11.93 2.03
CA ASN A 95 16.66 11.01 1.16
C ASN A 95 17.49 9.94 1.90
N THR A 96 17.22 9.72 3.19
CA THR A 96 17.85 8.60 3.90
C THR A 96 17.12 7.30 3.61
N LYS A 97 17.87 6.26 3.23
CA LYS A 97 17.37 4.89 3.06
C LYS A 97 17.20 4.25 4.44
N ILE A 98 15.96 3.91 4.81
CA ILE A 98 15.59 3.40 6.13
C ILE A 98 15.11 1.96 5.95
N PRO A 99 15.77 0.95 6.55
CA PRO A 99 15.29 -0.43 6.54
C PRO A 99 14.05 -0.56 7.42
N ILE A 100 12.99 -1.20 6.91
CA ILE A 100 11.67 -1.31 7.56
C ILE A 100 11.36 -2.74 7.97
N SER A 101 11.55 -3.68 7.05
CA SER A 101 11.24 -5.09 7.24
C SER A 101 12.06 -5.93 6.25
N ASN A 102 12.23 -7.20 6.51
CA ASN A 102 12.88 -8.12 5.60
C ASN A 102 12.17 -9.48 5.55
N ASP A 103 12.29 -10.15 4.42
CA ASP A 103 12.09 -11.59 4.29
C ASP A 103 13.45 -12.30 4.12
N ILE A 104 13.45 -13.54 3.63
CA ILE A 104 14.67 -14.33 3.47
C ILE A 104 15.62 -13.76 2.39
N LEU A 105 15.07 -13.04 1.39
CA LEU A 105 15.81 -12.63 0.20
C LEU A 105 15.89 -11.09 0.04
N HIS A 106 14.94 -10.35 0.62
CA HIS A 106 14.80 -8.93 0.36
C HIS A 106 14.57 -8.15 1.64
N THR A 107 15.06 -6.91 1.64
CA THR A 107 14.75 -5.90 2.65
C THR A 107 13.82 -4.84 2.05
N LEU A 108 12.74 -4.52 2.76
CA LEU A 108 11.90 -3.37 2.49
C LEU A 108 12.57 -2.12 3.03
N TYR A 109 12.69 -1.11 2.21
CA TYR A 109 13.20 0.20 2.57
C TYR A 109 12.15 1.28 2.36
N ALA A 110 12.29 2.35 3.14
CA ALA A 110 11.59 3.61 2.94
C ALA A 110 12.58 4.74 2.68
N ILE A 111 12.22 5.66 1.79
CA ILE A 111 12.90 6.95 1.60
C ILE A 111 11.89 8.06 1.78
N LEU A 112 12.19 9.00 2.66
CA LEU A 112 11.41 10.22 2.86
C LEU A 112 11.90 11.28 1.88
N ASP A 113 11.02 11.81 1.02
CA ASP A 113 11.34 12.92 0.13
C ASP A 113 11.15 14.30 0.80
N SER A 114 11.52 15.37 0.11
CA SER A 114 11.38 16.76 0.59
C SER A 114 9.91 17.20 0.75
N GLY A 115 8.98 16.52 0.10
CA GLY A 115 7.53 16.74 0.22
C GLY A 115 6.86 15.95 1.35
N LYS A 116 7.66 15.28 2.21
CA LYS A 116 7.21 14.38 3.27
C LYS A 116 6.45 13.15 2.76
N ASN A 117 6.66 12.75 1.49
CA ASN A 117 6.18 11.47 1.01
C ASN A 117 7.18 10.37 1.34
N ILE A 118 6.69 9.21 1.71
CA ILE A 118 7.50 8.01 1.91
C ILE A 118 7.38 7.16 0.65
N HIS A 119 8.51 6.84 0.04
CA HIS A 119 8.62 5.92 -1.09
C HIS A 119 9.12 4.58 -0.58
N PHE A 120 8.38 3.50 -0.85
CA PHE A 120 8.76 2.14 -0.50
C PHE A 120 9.39 1.44 -1.70
N PHE A 121 10.42 0.66 -1.43
CA PHE A 121 11.04 -0.21 -2.43
C PHE A 121 11.71 -1.40 -1.75
N CYS A 122 11.89 -2.49 -2.51
CA CYS A 122 12.60 -3.68 -2.05
C CYS A 122 13.95 -3.77 -2.74
N ASP A 123 14.94 -4.24 -2.00
CA ASP A 123 16.29 -4.53 -2.49
C ASP A 123 16.75 -5.89 -1.95
N GLU A 124 17.79 -6.48 -2.53
CA GLU A 124 18.38 -7.70 -1.99
C GLU A 124 18.84 -7.49 -0.54
N ILE A 125 18.79 -8.56 0.25
CA ILE A 125 19.11 -8.48 1.66
C ILE A 125 20.59 -8.13 1.87
N ASN A 126 20.85 -7.09 2.66
CA ASN A 126 22.18 -6.74 3.12
C ASN A 126 22.35 -7.19 4.58
N MET A 127 23.43 -7.89 4.87
CA MET A 127 23.71 -8.41 6.22
C MET A 127 23.82 -7.31 7.28
N GLU A 128 24.26 -6.11 6.90
CA GLU A 128 24.31 -4.94 7.81
C GLU A 128 22.91 -4.45 8.19
N ASP A 129 21.95 -4.56 7.29
CA ASP A 129 20.57 -4.11 7.51
C ASP A 129 19.76 -5.09 8.36
N ILE A 130 20.13 -6.40 8.38
CA ILE A 130 19.47 -7.40 9.22
C ILE A 130 19.60 -7.04 10.70
N LEU A 131 20.74 -6.53 11.12
CA LEU A 131 20.99 -6.12 12.52
C LEU A 131 20.18 -4.89 12.93
N ALA A 132 19.77 -4.04 11.98
CA ALA A 132 18.94 -2.87 12.21
C ALA A 132 17.44 -3.19 12.33
N VAL A 133 17.03 -4.36 11.84
CA VAL A 133 15.61 -4.78 11.72
C VAL A 133 15.12 -5.62 12.91
N GLU A 134 15.91 -5.80 13.97
CA GLU A 134 15.65 -6.73 15.11
C GLU A 134 14.28 -6.60 15.82
N ASN A 135 13.40 -5.67 15.44
CA ASN A 135 12.10 -5.44 16.10
C ASN A 135 10.90 -5.23 15.14
N ILE A 136 10.99 -5.58 13.84
CA ILE A 136 9.96 -5.14 12.89
C ILE A 136 9.19 -6.33 12.27
N VAL A 137 8.44 -7.04 13.12
CA VAL A 137 7.42 -8.02 12.67
C VAL A 137 6.17 -7.32 12.11
N GLU A 138 5.99 -6.01 12.35
CA GLU A 138 4.73 -5.30 12.11
C GLU A 138 4.51 -4.83 10.68
N HIS A 139 5.52 -4.82 9.79
CA HIS A 139 5.41 -4.20 8.46
C HIS A 139 5.49 -5.19 7.29
N PHE A 140 5.24 -6.48 7.54
CA PHE A 140 5.29 -7.51 6.49
C PHE A 140 4.27 -7.27 5.36
N GLY A 141 3.11 -6.71 5.68
CA GLY A 141 2.13 -6.30 4.67
C GLY A 141 2.64 -5.24 3.69
N LEU A 142 3.44 -4.26 4.18
CA LEU A 142 4.06 -3.25 3.31
C LEU A 142 5.08 -3.89 2.36
N LEU A 143 5.85 -4.88 2.83
CA LEU A 143 6.79 -5.65 2.00
C LEU A 143 6.05 -6.37 0.86
N ILE A 144 4.94 -7.05 1.17
CA ILE A 144 4.12 -7.75 0.19
C ILE A 144 3.57 -6.78 -0.86
N ILE A 145 3.00 -5.64 -0.44
CA ILE A 145 2.50 -4.61 -1.36
C ILE A 145 3.63 -4.11 -2.27
N THR A 146 4.80 -3.79 -1.69
CA THR A 146 5.94 -3.26 -2.45
C THR A 146 6.43 -4.25 -3.51
N LYS A 147 6.41 -5.55 -3.21
CA LYS A 147 6.80 -6.59 -4.17
C LYS A 147 5.78 -6.81 -5.28
N ALA A 148 4.50 -6.54 -5.02
CA ALA A 148 3.42 -6.68 -6.00
C ALA A 148 3.25 -5.43 -6.89
N ALA A 149 3.78 -4.28 -6.50
CA ALA A 149 3.61 -2.98 -7.14
C ALA A 149 4.87 -2.51 -7.88
N ASP A 150 4.69 -1.67 -8.90
CA ASP A 150 5.78 -0.95 -9.57
C ASP A 150 6.11 0.36 -8.84
N LYS A 151 5.13 0.93 -8.14
CA LYS A 151 5.31 2.11 -7.30
C LYS A 151 4.43 2.01 -6.07
N PHE A 152 4.99 2.32 -4.90
CA PHE A 152 4.24 2.43 -3.66
C PHE A 152 4.72 3.64 -2.87
N THR A 153 3.78 4.55 -2.58
CA THR A 153 4.03 5.77 -1.80
C THR A 153 3.02 5.92 -0.68
N TYR A 154 3.45 6.60 0.37
CA TYR A 154 2.60 6.98 1.48
C TYR A 154 2.79 8.47 1.79
N HIS A 155 1.70 9.14 2.09
CA HIS A 155 1.67 10.52 2.54
C HIS A 155 0.74 10.68 3.74
N TYR A 156 1.12 11.51 4.69
CA TYR A 156 0.27 11.90 5.81
C TYR A 156 0.00 13.40 5.78
N ASN A 157 -1.27 13.77 5.73
CA ASN A 157 -1.69 15.16 5.83
C ASN A 157 -1.96 15.52 7.29
N GLU A 158 -1.09 16.33 7.90
CA GLU A 158 -1.19 16.74 9.31
C GLU A 158 -2.45 17.57 9.60
N GLN A 159 -2.99 18.31 8.61
CA GLN A 159 -4.15 19.17 8.78
C GLN A 159 -5.45 18.37 8.77
N THR A 160 -5.62 17.49 7.79
CA THR A 160 -6.82 16.67 7.62
C THR A 160 -6.75 15.34 8.37
N LYS A 161 -5.56 14.96 8.88
CA LYS A 161 -5.28 13.65 9.52
C LYS A 161 -5.47 12.47 8.57
N GLU A 162 -5.32 12.70 7.28
CA GLU A 162 -5.42 11.68 6.25
C GLU A 162 -4.12 10.91 6.08
N ASN A 163 -4.22 9.60 6.09
CA ASN A 163 -3.23 8.68 5.57
C ASN A 163 -3.59 8.34 4.13
N LEU A 164 -2.70 8.60 3.21
CA LEU A 164 -2.87 8.30 1.79
C LEU A 164 -1.79 7.32 1.35
N PHE A 165 -2.21 6.12 0.93
CA PHE A 165 -1.37 5.09 0.33
C PHE A 165 -1.68 5.02 -1.16
N GLU A 166 -0.69 5.26 -1.99
CA GLU A 166 -0.85 5.21 -3.44
C GLU A 166 0.03 4.10 -4.04
N ILE A 167 -0.62 3.16 -4.71
CA ILE A 167 0.01 1.98 -5.31
C ILE A 167 -0.27 1.99 -6.81
N THR A 168 0.75 1.75 -7.63
CA THR A 168 0.62 1.66 -9.08
C THR A 168 1.19 0.33 -9.57
N ILE A 169 0.45 -0.35 -10.43
CA ILE A 169 0.87 -1.53 -11.19
C ILE A 169 0.83 -1.12 -12.67
N LYS A 170 1.96 -1.27 -13.37
CA LYS A 170 2.08 -1.01 -14.81
C LYS A 170 1.86 -2.28 -15.62
N PHE A 171 1.33 -2.11 -16.85
CA PHE A 171 1.12 -3.23 -17.78
C PHE A 171 1.08 -2.78 -19.24
#